data_9b28e4278db3a79c8a8beaa137f8e0d8
#
_entry.id   9b28e4278db3a79c8a8beaa137f8e0d8
#
_cell.length_a   1.000
_cell.length_b   1.000
_cell.length_c   1.000
_cell.angle_alpha   90.00
_cell.angle_beta   90.00
_cell.angle_gamma   90.00
#
_symmetry.space_group_name_H-M   'P 1'
#
loop_
_entity.id
_entity.type
_entity.pdbx_description
1 polymer ?
#
loop_
_entity_poly.entity_id
_entity_poly.type
_entity_poly.pdbx_seq_one_letter_code
_entity_poly.pdbx_strand_id
1 'polypeptide(L)'
;MTSDAAILRDALRAVAPGTPLREGLERIQRSHTGALIVLGYTPEVQALCSGGFDLDVAFTAARLRELCKMDGAVIIDPNQWRIRKANVQLFPDPTIPTDESGMRHRTAQRTARQTHLPVLSLSASMRMISIYVGSEHRLVEEPEALLSRANLAVDTLDRYSQRLDEVLQTLTILEMRDSATVRDVATVMQRMEMIRRITSEITEYLEELGSEGRLLALQVEDLVRGSASERALVMRDYIANPDDLARVEAELSSLGSERIVDLTAISNILGLDVYEVADLDREITPRGVRALSLVPHLSWSAIKVVSAHFNSLPQLRAATVEDLEELEGIGPYRAKLITENLAHQAQAVSAGISLTTDAEAARIRQVIDRHRAEIPATDLSVLGFHGWAHALE
;
A
#
# COMPACT_ATOMS: atom_id res chain seq x y z
N MET A 1 -8.79 -20.29 1.84
CA MET A 1 -8.84 -20.31 0.36
C MET A 1 -8.39 -18.94 -0.09
N THR A 2 -7.32 -18.87 -0.87
CA THR A 2 -6.83 -17.61 -1.48
C THR A 2 -7.91 -17.10 -2.44
N SER A 3 -8.26 -15.82 -2.41
CA SER A 3 -9.29 -15.28 -3.33
C SER A 3 -8.77 -15.25 -4.76
N ASP A 4 -9.67 -15.41 -5.76
CA ASP A 4 -9.31 -15.33 -7.18
C ASP A 4 -8.55 -14.03 -7.51
N ALA A 5 -8.90 -12.93 -6.83
CA ALA A 5 -8.21 -11.64 -6.96
C ALA A 5 -6.74 -11.70 -6.50
N ALA A 6 -6.43 -12.42 -5.42
CA ALA A 6 -5.04 -12.58 -4.96
C ALA A 6 -4.23 -13.45 -5.93
N ILE A 7 -4.83 -14.54 -6.43
CA ILE A 7 -4.20 -15.42 -7.44
C ILE A 7 -3.96 -14.64 -8.75
N LEU A 8 -4.91 -13.79 -9.15
CA LEU A 8 -4.76 -12.93 -10.33
C LEU A 8 -3.59 -11.95 -10.17
N ARG A 9 -3.46 -11.32 -8.99
CA ARG A 9 -2.34 -10.41 -8.69
C ARG A 9 -0.99 -11.13 -8.80
N ASP A 10 -0.89 -12.34 -8.25
CA ASP A 10 0.35 -13.14 -8.35
C ASP A 10 0.64 -13.55 -9.80
N ALA A 11 -0.39 -13.83 -10.60
CA ALA A 11 -0.25 -14.12 -12.03
C ALA A 11 0.21 -12.87 -12.81
N LEU A 12 -0.29 -11.66 -12.48
CA LEU A 12 0.17 -10.41 -13.08
C LEU A 12 1.64 -10.15 -12.75
N ARG A 13 2.07 -10.34 -11.51
CA ARG A 13 3.48 -10.26 -11.13
C ARG A 13 4.35 -11.25 -11.90
N ALA A 14 3.85 -12.48 -12.12
CA ALA A 14 4.60 -13.50 -12.86
C ALA A 14 4.83 -13.13 -14.33
N VAL A 15 3.95 -12.30 -14.93
CA VAL A 15 4.08 -11.82 -16.32
C VAL A 15 4.60 -10.38 -16.42
N ALA A 16 5.03 -9.78 -15.31
CA ALA A 16 5.59 -8.44 -15.29
C ALA A 16 6.92 -8.36 -16.04
N PRO A 17 7.29 -7.20 -16.62
CA PRO A 17 8.59 -6.97 -17.25
C PRO A 17 9.75 -7.39 -16.36
N GLY A 18 10.75 -8.03 -16.97
CA GLY A 18 11.91 -8.58 -16.29
C GLY A 18 11.76 -10.02 -15.79
N THR A 19 10.55 -10.60 -15.82
CA THR A 19 10.37 -12.01 -15.48
C THR A 19 10.67 -12.95 -16.64
N PRO A 20 11.15 -14.18 -16.37
CA PRO A 20 11.39 -15.19 -17.43
C PRO A 20 10.12 -15.57 -18.20
N LEU A 21 8.94 -15.53 -17.55
CA LEU A 21 7.66 -15.81 -18.21
C LEU A 21 7.31 -14.69 -19.19
N ARG A 22 7.45 -13.43 -18.80
CA ARG A 22 7.24 -12.27 -19.67
C ARG A 22 8.16 -12.34 -20.89
N GLU A 23 9.44 -12.63 -20.70
CA GLU A 23 10.39 -12.78 -21.81
C GLU A 23 9.92 -13.86 -22.81
N GLY A 24 9.40 -14.99 -22.31
CA GLY A 24 8.82 -16.04 -23.13
C GLY A 24 7.62 -15.58 -23.94
N LEU A 25 6.69 -14.87 -23.29
CA LEU A 25 5.48 -14.33 -23.92
C LEU A 25 5.82 -13.28 -24.99
N GLU A 26 6.76 -12.39 -24.76
CA GLU A 26 7.20 -11.41 -25.75
C GLU A 26 7.85 -12.07 -26.98
N ARG A 27 8.63 -13.13 -26.77
CA ARG A 27 9.20 -13.92 -27.90
C ARG A 27 8.09 -14.57 -28.74
N ILE A 28 6.99 -15.02 -28.12
CA ILE A 28 5.83 -15.56 -28.81
C ILE A 28 5.09 -14.44 -29.55
N GLN A 29 4.87 -13.28 -28.94
CA GLN A 29 4.26 -12.10 -29.58
C GLN A 29 5.04 -11.67 -30.84
N ARG A 30 6.38 -11.58 -30.74
CA ARG A 30 7.25 -11.22 -31.87
C ARG A 30 7.21 -12.23 -33.02
N SER A 31 6.93 -13.49 -32.72
CA SER A 31 6.77 -14.54 -33.76
C SER A 31 5.38 -14.61 -34.36
N HIS A 32 4.45 -13.73 -33.95
CA HIS A 32 3.05 -13.73 -34.42
C HIS A 32 2.31 -15.06 -34.22
N THR A 33 2.73 -15.84 -33.22
CA THR A 33 2.05 -17.07 -32.82
C THR A 33 1.15 -16.79 -31.61
N GLY A 34 0.08 -17.60 -31.48
CA GLY A 34 -0.74 -17.56 -30.26
C GLY A 34 -0.24 -18.59 -29.27
N ALA A 35 -0.65 -18.45 -28.01
CA ALA A 35 -0.35 -19.42 -26.97
C ALA A 35 -1.54 -19.62 -26.02
N LEU A 36 -1.62 -20.81 -25.44
CA LEU A 36 -2.49 -21.13 -24.32
C LEU A 36 -1.63 -21.78 -23.24
N ILE A 37 -1.56 -21.19 -22.05
CA ILE A 37 -0.65 -21.60 -21.00
C ILE A 37 -1.43 -21.70 -19.70
N VAL A 38 -1.31 -22.81 -18.98
CA VAL A 38 -1.88 -22.99 -17.64
C VAL A 38 -0.76 -22.92 -16.62
N LEU A 39 -0.88 -22.03 -15.64
CA LEU A 39 0.04 -21.91 -14.51
C LEU A 39 -0.51 -22.73 -13.33
N GLY A 40 -0.24 -24.01 -13.33
CA GLY A 40 -0.65 -24.96 -12.31
C GLY A 40 -0.63 -26.38 -12.84
N TYR A 41 -0.21 -27.32 -12.00
CA TYR A 41 -0.15 -28.74 -12.33
C TYR A 41 -0.84 -29.56 -11.23
N THR A 42 -2.16 -29.44 -11.18
CA THR A 42 -3.02 -30.14 -10.22
C THR A 42 -3.69 -31.34 -10.87
N PRO A 43 -4.23 -32.31 -10.08
CA PRO A 43 -5.02 -33.42 -10.62
C PRO A 43 -6.19 -32.97 -11.51
N GLU A 44 -6.84 -31.84 -11.17
CA GLU A 44 -7.94 -31.27 -11.94
C GLU A 44 -7.46 -30.83 -13.32
N VAL A 45 -6.32 -30.14 -13.43
CA VAL A 45 -5.74 -29.73 -14.71
C VAL A 45 -5.33 -30.96 -15.52
N GLN A 46 -4.74 -31.97 -14.88
CA GLN A 46 -4.35 -33.20 -15.56
C GLN A 46 -5.55 -33.94 -16.16
N ALA A 47 -6.69 -33.95 -15.45
CA ALA A 47 -7.92 -34.57 -15.93
C ALA A 47 -8.51 -33.86 -17.17
N LEU A 48 -8.24 -32.54 -17.35
CA LEU A 48 -8.66 -31.77 -18.51
C LEU A 48 -7.77 -31.98 -19.74
N CYS A 49 -6.54 -32.50 -19.54
CA CYS A 49 -5.56 -32.65 -20.60
C CYS A 49 -5.78 -33.94 -21.43
N SER A 50 -5.74 -33.81 -22.75
CA SER A 50 -5.77 -34.95 -23.66
C SER A 50 -4.68 -34.84 -24.72
N GLY A 51 -3.98 -35.92 -24.98
CA GLY A 51 -2.87 -35.97 -25.96
C GLY A 51 -1.66 -35.13 -25.52
N GLY A 52 -0.85 -34.74 -26.48
CA GLY A 52 0.35 -33.96 -26.27
C GLY A 52 1.54 -34.74 -25.73
N PHE A 53 2.49 -34.06 -25.17
CA PHE A 53 3.75 -34.61 -24.67
C PHE A 53 3.89 -34.36 -23.15
N ASP A 54 4.24 -35.42 -22.42
CA ASP A 54 4.70 -35.33 -21.05
C ASP A 54 6.19 -34.99 -21.04
N LEU A 55 6.59 -33.85 -20.40
CA LEU A 55 7.95 -33.34 -20.54
C LEU A 55 8.68 -33.37 -19.21
N ASP A 56 8.37 -32.66 -18.24
CA ASP A 56 9.11 -32.44 -16.97
C ASP A 56 10.50 -31.81 -17.18
N VAL A 57 10.53 -30.68 -17.87
CA VAL A 57 11.76 -29.92 -18.14
C VAL A 57 11.74 -28.56 -17.41
N ALA A 58 12.92 -28.07 -17.02
CA ALA A 58 13.05 -26.74 -16.42
C ALA A 58 12.49 -25.68 -17.37
N PHE A 59 11.76 -24.70 -16.82
CA PHE A 59 11.24 -23.57 -17.57
C PHE A 59 12.38 -22.70 -18.12
N THR A 60 12.28 -22.31 -19.37
CA THR A 60 13.05 -21.20 -19.97
C THR A 60 12.18 -20.48 -21.00
N ALA A 61 12.40 -19.19 -21.19
CA ALA A 61 11.71 -18.38 -22.21
C ALA A 61 11.86 -18.97 -23.63
N ALA A 62 13.03 -19.52 -23.95
CA ALA A 62 13.29 -20.16 -25.23
C ALA A 62 12.48 -21.44 -25.42
N ARG A 63 12.44 -22.30 -24.39
CA ARG A 63 11.62 -23.54 -24.43
C ARG A 63 10.15 -23.24 -24.57
N LEU A 64 9.64 -22.28 -23.80
CA LEU A 64 8.23 -21.86 -23.88
C LEU A 64 7.89 -21.43 -25.32
N ARG A 65 8.71 -20.56 -25.93
CA ARG A 65 8.50 -20.09 -27.30
C ARG A 65 8.45 -21.25 -28.29
N GLU A 66 9.39 -22.21 -28.21
CA GLU A 66 9.44 -23.33 -29.13
C GLU A 66 8.22 -24.26 -28.98
N LEU A 67 7.80 -24.53 -27.73
CA LEU A 67 6.63 -25.37 -27.44
C LEU A 67 5.32 -24.72 -27.87
N CYS A 68 5.20 -23.39 -27.77
CA CYS A 68 4.01 -22.66 -28.23
C CYS A 68 3.91 -22.50 -29.76
N LYS A 69 4.87 -22.99 -30.55
CA LYS A 69 4.71 -23.12 -32.00
C LYS A 69 3.77 -24.28 -32.39
N MET A 70 3.61 -25.23 -31.49
CA MET A 70 2.64 -26.31 -31.67
C MET A 70 1.25 -25.83 -31.24
N ASP A 71 0.21 -26.34 -31.91
CA ASP A 71 -1.15 -26.12 -31.45
C ASP A 71 -1.38 -26.83 -30.11
N GLY A 72 -2.22 -26.26 -29.27
CA GLY A 72 -2.50 -26.82 -27.93
C GLY A 72 -1.95 -25.97 -26.78
N ALA A 73 -2.16 -26.49 -25.59
CA ALA A 73 -1.75 -25.79 -24.37
C ALA A 73 -0.40 -26.27 -23.85
N VAL A 74 0.29 -25.39 -23.14
CA VAL A 74 1.47 -25.67 -22.34
C VAL A 74 1.09 -25.58 -20.85
N ILE A 75 1.42 -26.61 -20.07
CA ILE A 75 1.15 -26.68 -18.64
C ILE A 75 2.45 -26.47 -17.88
N ILE A 76 2.47 -25.44 -17.06
CA ILE A 76 3.63 -25.03 -16.26
C ILE A 76 3.31 -25.22 -14.77
N ASP A 77 4.21 -25.85 -14.05
CA ASP A 77 4.21 -25.89 -12.60
C ASP A 77 4.97 -24.66 -12.06
N PRO A 78 4.27 -23.65 -11.54
CA PRO A 78 4.93 -22.42 -11.08
C PRO A 78 5.75 -22.61 -9.79
N ASN A 79 5.45 -23.64 -8.98
CA ASN A 79 6.16 -23.89 -7.74
C ASN A 79 7.59 -24.38 -7.99
N GLN A 80 7.78 -25.19 -9.05
CA GLN A 80 9.08 -25.74 -9.43
C GLN A 80 9.66 -25.09 -10.68
N TRP A 81 8.93 -24.17 -11.30
CA TRP A 81 9.26 -23.58 -12.60
C TRP A 81 9.65 -24.64 -13.64
N ARG A 82 8.75 -25.62 -13.83
CA ARG A 82 8.92 -26.71 -14.78
C ARG A 82 7.77 -26.76 -15.77
N ILE A 83 8.08 -27.03 -17.03
CA ILE A 83 7.08 -27.33 -18.04
C ILE A 83 6.76 -28.81 -17.91
N ARG A 84 5.51 -29.11 -17.57
CA ARG A 84 5.03 -30.48 -17.34
C ARG A 84 4.48 -31.13 -18.58
N LYS A 85 3.72 -30.37 -19.38
CA LYS A 85 3.11 -30.89 -20.63
C LYS A 85 3.14 -29.79 -21.70
N ALA A 86 3.16 -30.21 -22.97
CA ALA A 86 3.00 -29.32 -24.10
C ALA A 86 2.18 -29.98 -25.21
N ASN A 87 1.62 -29.14 -26.10
CA ASN A 87 0.75 -29.56 -27.20
C ASN A 87 -0.46 -30.38 -26.73
N VAL A 88 -0.98 -30.08 -25.55
CA VAL A 88 -2.17 -30.78 -25.02
C VAL A 88 -3.45 -30.06 -25.44
N GLN A 89 -4.51 -30.83 -25.69
CA GLN A 89 -5.84 -30.30 -25.84
C GLN A 89 -6.51 -30.24 -24.46
N LEU A 90 -7.09 -29.08 -24.12
CA LEU A 90 -7.84 -28.89 -22.88
C LEU A 90 -9.33 -29.07 -23.14
N PHE A 91 -9.99 -29.91 -22.37
CA PHE A 91 -11.41 -30.18 -22.40
C PHE A 91 -12.12 -29.75 -21.12
N PRO A 92 -12.27 -28.44 -20.86
CA PRO A 92 -13.09 -27.98 -19.77
C PRO A 92 -14.57 -28.28 -20.04
N ASP A 93 -15.36 -28.33 -18.98
CA ASP A 93 -16.81 -28.58 -19.06
C ASP A 93 -17.47 -27.55 -20.03
N PRO A 94 -18.09 -28.03 -21.11
CA PRO A 94 -18.73 -27.16 -22.09
C PRO A 94 -19.95 -26.39 -21.56
N THR A 95 -20.51 -26.81 -20.44
CA THR A 95 -21.66 -26.12 -19.79
C THR A 95 -21.25 -24.84 -19.07
N ILE A 96 -19.95 -24.68 -18.75
CA ILE A 96 -19.43 -23.46 -18.14
C ILE A 96 -19.63 -22.30 -19.13
N PRO A 97 -20.34 -21.22 -18.74
CA PRO A 97 -20.59 -20.09 -19.61
C PRO A 97 -19.27 -19.38 -19.95
N THR A 98 -19.26 -18.70 -21.10
CA THR A 98 -18.10 -17.91 -21.55
C THR A 98 -18.59 -16.73 -22.38
N ASP A 99 -17.95 -15.57 -22.17
CA ASP A 99 -18.22 -14.34 -22.91
C ASP A 99 -17.24 -14.17 -24.10
N GLU A 100 -16.28 -15.08 -24.22
CA GLU A 100 -15.24 -15.03 -25.23
C GLU A 100 -15.69 -15.61 -26.58
N SER A 101 -15.27 -15.01 -27.68
CA SER A 101 -15.62 -15.43 -29.05
C SER A 101 -14.59 -16.39 -29.67
N GLY A 102 -13.32 -16.23 -29.34
CA GLY A 102 -12.22 -17.04 -29.89
C GLY A 102 -12.05 -18.37 -29.18
N MET A 103 -11.83 -19.47 -29.93
CA MET A 103 -11.71 -20.83 -29.34
C MET A 103 -10.68 -20.92 -28.23
N ARG A 104 -9.48 -20.32 -28.39
CA ARG A 104 -8.41 -20.34 -27.40
C ARG A 104 -8.82 -19.56 -26.13
N HIS A 105 -9.40 -18.38 -26.27
CA HIS A 105 -9.88 -17.56 -25.15
C HIS A 105 -11.05 -18.22 -24.41
N ARG A 106 -12.00 -18.84 -25.14
CA ARG A 106 -13.09 -19.65 -24.54
C ARG A 106 -12.56 -20.81 -23.71
N THR A 107 -11.59 -21.55 -24.26
CA THR A 107 -10.96 -22.65 -23.52
C THR A 107 -10.21 -22.13 -22.30
N ALA A 108 -9.47 -21.03 -22.42
CA ALA A 108 -8.76 -20.41 -21.31
C ALA A 108 -9.72 -20.02 -20.18
N GLN A 109 -10.80 -19.29 -20.51
CA GLN A 109 -11.78 -18.82 -19.52
C GLN A 109 -12.50 -19.97 -18.83
N ARG A 110 -12.94 -21.00 -19.57
CA ARG A 110 -13.58 -22.18 -19.00
C ARG A 110 -12.64 -22.98 -18.09
N THR A 111 -11.40 -23.18 -18.53
CA THR A 111 -10.38 -23.86 -17.71
C THR A 111 -10.12 -23.10 -16.42
N ALA A 112 -9.96 -21.78 -16.49
CA ALA A 112 -9.75 -20.94 -15.31
C ALA A 112 -10.97 -20.96 -14.35
N ARG A 113 -12.19 -20.90 -14.87
CA ARG A 113 -13.43 -21.00 -14.06
C ARG A 113 -13.58 -22.36 -13.38
N GLN A 114 -13.13 -23.44 -14.03
CA GLN A 114 -13.23 -24.79 -13.51
C GLN A 114 -12.15 -25.10 -12.46
N THR A 115 -10.92 -24.61 -12.66
CA THR A 115 -9.76 -24.99 -11.85
C THR A 115 -9.32 -23.93 -10.84
N HIS A 116 -9.84 -22.70 -10.96
CA HIS A 116 -9.38 -21.53 -10.21
C HIS A 116 -7.87 -21.26 -10.31
N LEU A 117 -7.23 -21.75 -11.37
CA LEU A 117 -5.82 -21.52 -11.66
C LEU A 117 -5.65 -20.47 -12.75
N PRO A 118 -4.50 -19.74 -12.76
CA PRO A 118 -4.22 -18.79 -13.82
C PRO A 118 -4.05 -19.46 -15.17
N VAL A 119 -4.80 -18.99 -16.16
CA VAL A 119 -4.69 -19.42 -17.55
C VAL A 119 -4.40 -18.21 -18.43
N LEU A 120 -3.29 -18.28 -19.15
CA LEU A 120 -2.84 -17.23 -20.05
C LEU A 120 -3.26 -17.57 -21.48
N SER A 121 -3.85 -16.63 -22.18
CA SER A 121 -4.13 -16.73 -23.62
C SER A 121 -3.47 -15.59 -24.36
N LEU A 122 -2.69 -15.92 -25.37
CA LEU A 122 -2.03 -14.95 -26.23
C LEU A 122 -2.66 -14.97 -27.61
N SER A 123 -3.17 -13.83 -28.05
CA SER A 123 -3.75 -13.65 -29.37
C SER A 123 -2.66 -13.42 -30.43
N ALA A 124 -2.62 -14.25 -31.47
CA ALA A 124 -1.70 -14.06 -32.58
C ALA A 124 -1.99 -12.80 -33.41
N SER A 125 -3.27 -12.42 -33.55
CA SER A 125 -3.70 -11.27 -34.38
C SER A 125 -3.59 -9.95 -33.64
N MET A 126 -4.06 -9.91 -32.38
CA MET A 126 -4.12 -8.69 -31.59
C MET A 126 -2.89 -8.45 -30.72
N ARG A 127 -1.99 -9.43 -30.61
CA ARG A 127 -0.77 -9.41 -29.77
C ARG A 127 -1.05 -9.13 -28.30
N MET A 128 -2.26 -9.40 -27.83
CA MET A 128 -2.65 -9.16 -26.45
C MET A 128 -2.48 -10.43 -25.62
N ILE A 129 -2.04 -10.25 -24.39
CA ILE A 129 -1.97 -11.28 -23.36
C ILE A 129 -3.17 -11.12 -22.46
N SER A 130 -3.99 -12.15 -22.33
CA SER A 130 -5.12 -12.22 -21.41
C SER A 130 -4.83 -13.21 -20.31
N ILE A 131 -5.14 -12.84 -19.08
CA ILE A 131 -5.05 -13.71 -17.89
C ILE A 131 -6.47 -13.96 -17.38
N TYR A 132 -6.79 -15.22 -17.14
CA TYR A 132 -8.06 -15.67 -16.57
C TYR A 132 -7.79 -16.41 -15.27
N VAL A 133 -8.55 -16.09 -14.20
CA VAL A 133 -8.50 -16.78 -12.89
C VAL A 133 -9.92 -16.84 -12.35
N GLY A 134 -10.50 -18.01 -12.19
CA GLY A 134 -11.89 -18.15 -11.79
C GLY A 134 -12.81 -17.34 -12.70
N SER A 135 -13.55 -16.38 -12.14
CA SER A 135 -14.40 -15.44 -12.89
C SER A 135 -13.67 -14.18 -13.36
N GLU A 136 -12.47 -13.92 -12.85
CA GLU A 136 -11.70 -12.73 -13.14
C GLU A 136 -11.01 -12.82 -14.52
N HIS A 137 -10.92 -11.69 -15.19
CA HIS A 137 -10.22 -11.54 -16.47
C HIS A 137 -9.46 -10.22 -16.51
N ARG A 138 -8.18 -10.27 -16.89
CA ARG A 138 -7.34 -9.08 -17.09
C ARG A 138 -6.57 -9.17 -18.41
N LEU A 139 -6.54 -8.06 -19.12
CA LEU A 139 -5.58 -7.85 -20.20
C LEU A 139 -4.28 -7.33 -19.60
N VAL A 140 -3.16 -7.93 -19.97
CA VAL A 140 -1.84 -7.41 -19.59
C VAL A 140 -1.57 -6.20 -20.48
N GLU A 141 -1.40 -5.05 -19.83
CA GLU A 141 -1.16 -3.80 -20.53
C GLU A 141 0.29 -3.65 -21.01
N GLU A 142 0.48 -2.81 -22.01
CA GLU A 142 1.83 -2.47 -22.48
C GLU A 142 2.53 -1.57 -21.43
N PRO A 143 3.83 -1.82 -21.16
CA PRO A 143 4.57 -1.10 -20.12
C PRO A 143 4.54 0.42 -20.26
N GLU A 144 4.57 0.95 -21.48
CA GLU A 144 4.54 2.39 -21.75
C GLU A 144 3.23 3.04 -21.29
N ALA A 145 2.09 2.34 -21.45
CA ALA A 145 0.79 2.84 -21.01
C ALA A 145 0.69 2.84 -19.48
N LEU A 146 1.19 1.78 -18.83
CA LEU A 146 1.28 1.69 -17.38
C LEU A 146 2.21 2.76 -16.80
N LEU A 147 3.39 2.97 -17.39
CA LEU A 147 4.34 4.01 -17.00
C LEU A 147 3.71 5.41 -17.08
N SER A 148 2.98 5.69 -18.15
CA SER A 148 2.30 6.98 -18.31
C SER A 148 1.29 7.24 -17.20
N ARG A 149 0.48 6.23 -16.84
CA ARG A 149 -0.49 6.34 -15.73
C ARG A 149 0.18 6.42 -14.37
N ALA A 150 1.20 5.61 -14.15
CA ALA A 150 1.96 5.63 -12.92
C ALA A 150 2.63 7.00 -12.68
N ASN A 151 3.24 7.61 -13.72
CA ASN A 151 3.81 8.94 -13.63
C ASN A 151 2.75 9.99 -13.26
N LEU A 152 1.57 9.97 -13.89
CA LEU A 152 0.48 10.90 -13.55
C LEU A 152 0.00 10.73 -12.10
N ALA A 153 -0.05 9.49 -11.61
CA ALA A 153 -0.40 9.21 -10.23
C ALA A 153 0.69 9.69 -9.25
N VAL A 154 1.98 9.54 -9.61
CA VAL A 154 3.12 10.06 -8.82
C VAL A 154 3.11 11.59 -8.77
N ASP A 155 2.86 12.29 -9.88
CA ASP A 155 2.70 13.75 -9.90
C ASP A 155 1.52 14.23 -9.03
N THR A 156 0.47 13.41 -8.95
CA THR A 156 -0.67 13.68 -8.08
C THR A 156 -0.29 13.45 -6.62
N LEU A 157 0.41 12.37 -6.33
CA LEU A 157 0.92 12.05 -5.00
C LEU A 157 1.82 13.17 -4.45
N ASP A 158 2.75 13.68 -5.27
CA ASP A 158 3.65 14.78 -4.89
C ASP A 158 2.85 16.02 -4.45
N ARG A 159 1.86 16.43 -5.25
CA ARG A 159 0.98 17.57 -4.89
C ARG A 159 0.20 17.34 -3.60
N TYR A 160 -0.25 16.11 -3.34
CA TYR A 160 -0.97 15.78 -2.11
C TYR A 160 -0.02 15.75 -0.90
N SER A 161 1.22 15.28 -1.07
CA SER A 161 2.24 15.29 -0.02
C SER A 161 2.62 16.72 0.38
N GLN A 162 2.83 17.63 -0.57
CA GLN A 162 3.09 19.04 -0.29
C GLN A 162 1.92 19.69 0.48
N ARG A 163 0.68 19.41 0.08
CA ARG A 163 -0.49 19.93 0.80
C ARG A 163 -0.68 19.30 2.17
N LEU A 164 -0.26 18.06 2.36
CA LEU A 164 -0.25 17.45 3.70
C LEU A 164 0.73 18.17 4.62
N ASP A 165 1.93 18.47 4.14
CA ASP A 165 2.93 19.20 4.91
C ASP A 165 2.40 20.58 5.36
N GLU A 166 1.72 21.32 4.46
CA GLU A 166 1.09 22.61 4.78
C GLU A 166 0.03 22.50 5.90
N VAL A 167 -0.88 21.51 5.80
CA VAL A 167 -1.94 21.37 6.82
C VAL A 167 -1.41 20.80 8.12
N LEU A 168 -0.35 19.98 8.11
CA LEU A 168 0.32 19.50 9.31
C LEU A 168 1.04 20.63 10.05
N GLN A 169 1.73 21.52 9.33
CA GLN A 169 2.33 22.72 9.90
C GLN A 169 1.28 23.62 10.54
N THR A 170 0.17 23.84 9.85
CA THR A 170 -0.97 24.60 10.37
C THR A 170 -1.51 23.96 11.64
N LEU A 171 -1.75 22.64 11.63
CA LEU A 171 -2.23 21.93 12.82
C LEU A 171 -1.25 22.08 13.99
N THR A 172 0.05 21.95 13.77
CA THR A 172 1.07 22.13 14.82
C THR A 172 1.03 23.53 15.43
N ILE A 173 0.85 24.58 14.60
CA ILE A 173 0.69 25.95 15.09
C ILE A 173 -0.56 26.10 15.94
N LEU A 174 -1.69 25.53 15.49
CA LEU A 174 -2.96 25.60 16.22
C LEU A 174 -2.91 24.80 17.54
N GLU A 175 -2.25 23.65 17.56
CA GLU A 175 -2.00 22.85 18.78
C GLU A 175 -1.21 23.66 19.83
N MET A 176 -0.15 24.35 19.41
CA MET A 176 0.65 25.19 20.31
C MET A 176 -0.08 26.44 20.80
N ARG A 177 -1.12 26.88 20.08
CA ARG A 177 -1.99 28.02 20.46
C ARG A 177 -3.26 27.61 21.18
N ASP A 178 -3.46 26.32 21.41
CA ASP A 178 -4.66 25.73 21.99
C ASP A 178 -5.96 26.13 21.25
N SER A 179 -5.88 26.21 19.90
CA SER A 179 -6.96 26.67 19.02
C SER A 179 -7.23 25.69 17.86
N ALA A 180 -6.76 24.45 17.96
CA ALA A 180 -7.04 23.41 16.96
C ALA A 180 -8.52 23.02 17.01
N THR A 181 -9.12 22.83 15.82
CA THR A 181 -10.52 22.45 15.69
C THR A 181 -10.67 21.02 15.16
N VAL A 182 -11.86 20.46 15.31
CA VAL A 182 -12.20 19.15 14.72
C VAL A 182 -11.99 19.18 13.20
N ARG A 183 -12.30 20.30 12.55
CA ARG A 183 -12.08 20.51 11.11
C ARG A 183 -10.62 20.36 10.71
N ASP A 184 -9.71 20.92 11.48
CA ASP A 184 -8.27 20.86 11.19
C ASP A 184 -7.78 19.41 11.22
N VAL A 185 -8.14 18.69 12.29
CA VAL A 185 -7.80 17.27 12.45
C VAL A 185 -8.40 16.40 11.33
N ALA A 186 -9.70 16.58 11.04
CA ALA A 186 -10.37 15.84 9.98
C ALA A 186 -9.75 16.13 8.60
N THR A 187 -9.32 17.38 8.34
CA THR A 187 -8.65 17.76 7.10
C THR A 187 -7.30 17.06 6.96
N VAL A 188 -6.50 17.02 8.03
CA VAL A 188 -5.22 16.28 8.03
C VAL A 188 -5.47 14.79 7.76
N MET A 189 -6.40 14.17 8.49
CA MET A 189 -6.72 12.75 8.31
C MET A 189 -7.25 12.44 6.89
N GLN A 190 -8.06 13.33 6.33
CA GLN A 190 -8.51 13.24 4.94
C GLN A 190 -7.33 13.21 3.96
N ARG A 191 -6.38 14.14 4.09
CA ARG A 191 -5.19 14.20 3.23
C ARG A 191 -4.34 12.95 3.34
N MET A 192 -4.11 12.47 4.56
CA MET A 192 -3.37 11.24 4.80
C MET A 192 -4.03 10.02 4.18
N GLU A 193 -5.37 9.92 4.24
CA GLU A 193 -6.11 8.82 3.63
C GLU A 193 -6.07 8.90 2.09
N MET A 194 -6.12 10.10 1.51
CA MET A 194 -5.96 10.28 0.06
C MET A 194 -4.57 9.86 -0.42
N ILE A 195 -3.51 10.24 0.31
CA ILE A 195 -2.13 9.81 0.02
C ILE A 195 -2.04 8.28 0.07
N ARG A 196 -2.57 7.64 1.11
CA ARG A 196 -2.56 6.18 1.25
C ARG A 196 -3.21 5.49 0.04
N ARG A 197 -4.36 5.99 -0.44
CA ARG A 197 -5.08 5.43 -1.59
C ARG A 197 -4.32 5.61 -2.89
N ILE A 198 -3.79 6.80 -3.15
CA ILE A 198 -2.97 7.06 -4.34
C ILE A 198 -1.73 6.15 -4.31
N THR A 199 -1.10 6.00 -3.16
CA THR A 199 0.07 5.11 -2.99
C THR A 199 -0.31 3.64 -3.27
N SER A 200 -1.49 3.19 -2.79
CA SER A 200 -1.97 1.83 -3.08
C SER A 200 -2.19 1.60 -4.57
N GLU A 201 -2.78 2.57 -5.27
CA GLU A 201 -2.98 2.50 -6.73
C GLU A 201 -1.65 2.47 -7.48
N ILE A 202 -0.69 3.33 -7.10
CA ILE A 202 0.64 3.32 -7.71
C ILE A 202 1.34 1.97 -7.47
N THR A 203 1.17 1.39 -6.29
CA THR A 203 1.76 0.09 -5.96
C THR A 203 1.24 -1.01 -6.89
N GLU A 204 -0.04 -0.99 -7.26
CA GLU A 204 -0.61 -1.92 -8.24
C GLU A 204 0.07 -1.75 -9.62
N TYR A 205 0.26 -0.50 -10.09
CA TYR A 205 0.99 -0.25 -11.34
C TYR A 205 2.44 -0.71 -11.27
N LEU A 206 3.13 -0.51 -10.14
CA LEU A 206 4.51 -0.93 -9.95
C LEU A 206 4.66 -2.46 -9.96
N GLU A 207 3.69 -3.19 -9.40
CA GLU A 207 3.65 -4.65 -9.46
C GLU A 207 3.54 -5.16 -10.90
N GLU A 208 2.72 -4.51 -11.73
CA GLU A 208 2.55 -4.85 -13.14
C GLU A 208 3.76 -4.40 -14.00
N LEU A 209 4.43 -3.29 -13.62
CA LEU A 209 5.62 -2.78 -14.31
C LEU A 209 6.89 -3.60 -14.02
N GLY A 210 6.94 -4.33 -12.92
CA GLY A 210 8.10 -5.15 -12.58
C GLY A 210 9.40 -4.36 -12.56
N SER A 211 10.42 -4.83 -13.28
CA SER A 211 11.74 -4.17 -13.32
C SER A 211 11.72 -2.74 -13.89
N GLU A 212 10.75 -2.42 -14.74
CA GLU A 212 10.64 -1.08 -15.33
C GLU A 212 10.08 -0.03 -14.36
N GLY A 213 9.34 -0.46 -13.32
CA GLY A 213 8.82 0.41 -12.27
C GLY A 213 9.82 0.83 -11.20
N ARG A 214 11.06 0.33 -11.21
CA ARG A 214 12.02 0.49 -10.10
C ARG A 214 12.32 1.95 -9.73
N LEU A 215 12.49 2.83 -10.69
CA LEU A 215 12.78 4.25 -10.40
C LEU A 215 11.58 4.96 -9.81
N LEU A 216 10.38 4.66 -10.30
CA LEU A 216 9.13 5.18 -9.74
C LEU A 216 8.91 4.67 -8.31
N ALA A 217 9.23 3.41 -8.03
CA ALA A 217 9.12 2.85 -6.68
C ALA A 217 9.97 3.64 -5.66
N LEU A 218 11.22 3.97 -6.02
CA LEU A 218 12.10 4.79 -5.18
C LEU A 218 11.55 6.21 -4.97
N GLN A 219 10.99 6.82 -6.02
CA GLN A 219 10.36 8.14 -5.92
C GLN A 219 9.14 8.12 -5.00
N VAL A 220 8.27 7.12 -5.15
CA VAL A 220 7.09 6.95 -4.28
C VAL A 220 7.51 6.73 -2.83
N GLU A 221 8.50 5.87 -2.58
CA GLU A 221 9.02 5.65 -1.23
C GLU A 221 9.51 6.94 -0.57
N ASP A 222 10.18 7.81 -1.33
CA ASP A 222 10.65 9.09 -0.81
C ASP A 222 9.48 10.05 -0.51
N LEU A 223 8.49 10.14 -1.39
CA LEU A 223 7.31 11.00 -1.23
C LEU A 223 6.43 10.61 -0.04
N VAL A 224 6.31 9.32 0.28
CA VAL A 224 5.46 8.85 1.39
C VAL A 224 6.23 8.59 2.67
N ARG A 225 7.54 8.85 2.66
CA ARG A 225 8.41 8.58 3.82
C ARG A 225 7.91 9.34 5.06
N GLY A 226 7.63 8.59 6.12
CA GLY A 226 7.15 9.12 7.39
C GLY A 226 5.63 9.35 7.46
N SER A 227 4.90 9.38 6.36
CA SER A 227 3.46 9.70 6.36
C SER A 227 2.63 8.71 7.20
N ALA A 228 2.95 7.42 7.17
CA ALA A 228 2.26 6.40 7.97
C ALA A 228 2.52 6.58 9.48
N SER A 229 3.74 6.95 9.87
CA SER A 229 4.09 7.21 11.27
C SER A 229 3.41 8.47 11.76
N GLU A 230 3.40 9.54 10.95
CA GLU A 230 2.70 10.79 11.27
C GLU A 230 1.19 10.57 11.42
N ARG A 231 0.58 9.77 10.51
CA ARG A 231 -0.82 9.35 10.62
C ARG A 231 -1.11 8.68 11.97
N ALA A 232 -0.26 7.74 12.38
CA ALA A 232 -0.43 7.05 13.65
C ALA A 232 -0.29 7.99 14.85
N LEU A 233 0.57 9.02 14.79
CA LEU A 233 0.72 10.02 15.86
C LEU A 233 -0.51 10.92 15.93
N VAL A 234 -1.02 11.44 14.79
CA VAL A 234 -2.25 12.26 14.76
C VAL A 234 -3.43 11.46 15.30
N MET A 235 -3.60 10.20 14.88
CA MET A 235 -4.68 9.37 15.41
C MET A 235 -4.58 9.22 16.94
N ARG A 236 -3.38 8.96 17.47
CA ARG A 236 -3.18 8.82 18.92
C ARG A 236 -3.44 10.10 19.71
N ASP A 237 -3.21 11.25 19.10
CA ASP A 237 -3.53 12.53 19.73
C ASP A 237 -5.03 12.80 19.82
N TYR A 238 -5.82 12.36 18.82
CA TYR A 238 -7.17 12.85 18.63
C TYR A 238 -8.30 11.81 18.68
N ILE A 239 -8.03 10.52 18.51
CA ILE A 239 -9.10 9.51 18.62
C ILE A 239 -9.70 9.54 20.03
N ALA A 240 -11.01 9.43 20.14
CA ALA A 240 -11.69 9.51 21.44
C ALA A 240 -11.18 8.44 22.41
N ASN A 241 -11.08 7.20 21.97
CA ASN A 241 -10.54 6.08 22.76
C ASN A 241 -9.26 5.53 22.11
N PRO A 242 -8.09 5.63 22.78
CA PRO A 242 -6.82 5.10 22.27
C PRO A 242 -6.81 3.61 21.90
N ASP A 243 -7.69 2.82 22.53
CA ASP A 243 -7.79 1.37 22.25
C ASP A 243 -8.49 1.07 20.92
N ASP A 244 -9.18 2.04 20.34
CA ASP A 244 -9.93 1.93 19.08
C ASP A 244 -9.09 2.14 17.82
N LEU A 245 -7.78 2.30 17.95
CA LEU A 245 -6.89 2.63 16.83
C LEU A 245 -7.07 1.70 15.62
N ALA A 246 -7.10 0.37 15.86
CA ALA A 246 -7.25 -0.61 14.79
C ALA A 246 -8.64 -0.54 14.12
N ARG A 247 -9.70 -0.27 14.89
CA ARG A 247 -11.05 -0.07 14.37
C ARG A 247 -11.11 1.17 13.48
N VAL A 248 -10.62 2.29 13.98
CA VAL A 248 -10.58 3.57 13.25
C VAL A 248 -9.81 3.45 11.94
N GLU A 249 -8.65 2.77 11.96
CA GLU A 249 -7.84 2.52 10.77
C GLU A 249 -8.61 1.69 9.73
N ALA A 250 -9.27 0.62 10.15
CA ALA A 250 -10.07 -0.24 9.28
C ALA A 250 -11.26 0.52 8.67
N GLU A 251 -11.97 1.32 9.47
CA GLU A 251 -13.11 2.10 9.01
C GLU A 251 -12.70 3.20 8.04
N LEU A 252 -11.62 3.95 8.30
CA LEU A 252 -11.07 4.94 7.37
C LEU A 252 -10.65 4.30 6.05
N SER A 253 -9.98 3.15 6.10
CA SER A 253 -9.53 2.42 4.91
C SER A 253 -10.69 1.91 4.06
N SER A 254 -11.82 1.57 4.68
CA SER A 254 -13.04 1.07 4.01
C SER A 254 -13.97 2.17 3.49
N LEU A 255 -13.73 3.45 3.81
CA LEU A 255 -14.56 4.55 3.32
C LEU A 255 -14.63 4.58 1.79
N GLY A 256 -15.84 4.73 1.24
CA GLY A 256 -16.04 4.95 -0.19
C GLY A 256 -15.46 6.29 -0.67
N SER A 257 -15.13 6.38 -1.96
CA SER A 257 -14.51 7.59 -2.54
C SER A 257 -15.36 8.86 -2.40
N GLU A 258 -16.69 8.73 -2.35
CA GLU A 258 -17.59 9.85 -2.14
C GLU A 258 -17.59 10.34 -0.68
N ARG A 259 -17.40 9.44 0.28
CA ARG A 259 -17.43 9.76 1.70
C ARG A 259 -16.12 10.29 2.25
N ILE A 260 -15.01 10.09 1.55
CA ILE A 260 -13.70 10.63 1.98
C ILE A 260 -13.64 12.16 1.90
N VAL A 261 -14.50 12.79 1.08
CA VAL A 261 -14.57 14.26 1.00
C VAL A 261 -15.41 14.87 2.13
N ASP A 262 -16.17 14.04 2.84
CA ASP A 262 -17.02 14.44 3.95
C ASP A 262 -16.22 14.42 5.28
N LEU A 263 -15.86 15.61 5.78
CA LEU A 263 -15.12 15.76 7.03
C LEU A 263 -15.94 15.28 8.23
N THR A 264 -17.28 15.34 8.17
CA THR A 264 -18.14 14.87 9.27
C THR A 264 -18.03 13.35 9.42
N ALA A 265 -17.98 12.64 8.30
CA ALA A 265 -17.81 11.19 8.30
C ALA A 265 -16.46 10.78 8.89
N ILE A 266 -15.38 11.47 8.52
CA ILE A 266 -14.04 11.24 9.07
C ILE A 266 -14.00 11.52 10.57
N SER A 267 -14.56 12.66 11.00
CA SER A 267 -14.60 13.04 12.42
C SER A 267 -15.35 12.01 13.27
N ASN A 268 -16.46 11.49 12.79
CA ASN A 268 -17.24 10.48 13.50
C ASN A 268 -16.51 9.13 13.61
N ILE A 269 -15.73 8.74 12.59
CA ILE A 269 -14.87 7.55 12.66
C ILE A 269 -13.80 7.73 13.75
N LEU A 270 -13.26 8.95 13.92
CA LEU A 270 -12.33 9.27 15.00
C LEU A 270 -13.01 9.32 16.39
N GLY A 271 -14.34 9.26 16.45
CA GLY A 271 -15.11 9.34 17.68
C GLY A 271 -15.27 10.77 18.21
N LEU A 272 -15.24 11.77 17.32
CA LEU A 272 -15.30 13.19 17.72
C LEU A 272 -16.73 13.76 17.79
N ASP A 273 -17.76 12.94 17.68
CA ASP A 273 -19.20 13.29 17.85
C ASP A 273 -19.60 14.56 17.10
N VAL A 274 -19.57 14.51 15.78
CA VAL A 274 -19.99 15.60 14.88
C VAL A 274 -21.36 15.27 14.31
N TYR A 275 -22.36 16.08 14.64
CA TYR A 275 -23.74 15.91 14.18
C TYR A 275 -24.11 16.93 13.10
N GLU A 276 -23.55 18.14 13.17
CA GLU A 276 -23.75 19.22 12.23
C GLU A 276 -22.42 19.77 11.71
N VAL A 277 -22.45 20.43 10.56
CA VAL A 277 -21.22 21.03 9.97
C VAL A 277 -20.60 22.07 10.90
N ALA A 278 -21.41 22.74 11.72
CA ALA A 278 -20.94 23.70 12.73
C ALA A 278 -20.09 23.05 13.84
N ASP A 279 -20.32 21.77 14.15
CA ASP A 279 -19.53 21.05 15.16
C ASP A 279 -18.07 20.85 14.73
N LEU A 280 -17.79 20.94 13.43
CA LEU A 280 -16.42 20.88 12.92
C LEU A 280 -15.57 22.05 13.41
N ASP A 281 -16.17 23.19 13.73
CA ASP A 281 -15.45 24.38 14.22
C ASP A 281 -15.26 24.36 15.75
N ARG A 282 -15.69 23.29 16.43
CA ARG A 282 -15.44 23.08 17.86
C ARG A 282 -13.96 22.85 18.10
N GLU A 283 -13.42 23.55 19.10
CA GLU A 283 -12.04 23.35 19.56
C GLU A 283 -11.83 21.95 20.13
N ILE A 284 -10.67 21.37 19.84
CA ILE A 284 -10.25 20.07 20.32
C ILE A 284 -8.79 20.11 20.77
N THR A 285 -8.52 19.47 21.89
CA THR A 285 -7.19 19.49 22.51
C THR A 285 -6.46 18.18 22.25
N PRO A 286 -5.24 18.19 21.70
CA PRO A 286 -4.41 16.99 21.52
C PRO A 286 -3.89 16.47 22.86
N ARG A 287 -3.59 15.16 22.91
CA ARG A 287 -2.93 14.56 24.09
C ARG A 287 -1.46 14.94 24.22
N GLY A 288 -0.83 15.44 23.15
CA GLY A 288 0.56 15.85 23.12
C GLY A 288 1.52 14.77 22.64
N VAL A 289 1.02 13.66 22.06
CA VAL A 289 1.85 12.57 21.54
C VAL A 289 2.76 13.06 20.40
N ARG A 290 2.23 13.89 19.49
CA ARG A 290 3.00 14.49 18.39
C ARG A 290 4.09 15.41 18.92
N ALA A 291 3.75 16.32 19.84
CA ALA A 291 4.72 17.23 20.45
C ALA A 291 5.84 16.48 21.18
N LEU A 292 5.51 15.42 21.93
CA LEU A 292 6.49 14.57 22.61
C LEU A 292 7.36 13.77 21.63
N SER A 293 6.82 13.37 20.46
CA SER A 293 7.61 12.63 19.45
C SER A 293 8.75 13.47 18.86
N LEU A 294 8.68 14.78 18.96
CA LEU A 294 9.72 15.72 18.53
C LEU A 294 10.84 15.88 19.56
N VAL A 295 10.63 15.41 20.80
CA VAL A 295 11.63 15.50 21.87
C VAL A 295 12.76 14.49 21.58
N PRO A 296 14.02 14.93 21.39
CA PRO A 296 15.13 14.05 21.09
C PRO A 296 15.32 12.98 22.17
N HIS A 297 15.65 11.76 21.75
CA HIS A 297 15.99 10.64 22.66
C HIS A 297 14.87 10.22 23.63
N LEU A 298 13.64 10.63 23.42
CA LEU A 298 12.50 10.15 24.19
C LEU A 298 11.97 8.84 23.59
N SER A 299 11.93 7.78 24.39
CA SER A 299 11.46 6.48 23.96
C SER A 299 9.93 6.46 23.81
N TRP A 300 9.42 5.58 22.97
CA TRP A 300 7.97 5.42 22.81
C TRP A 300 7.26 5.06 24.11
N SER A 301 7.89 4.23 24.97
CA SER A 301 7.37 3.92 26.32
C SER A 301 7.23 5.16 27.20
N ALA A 302 8.22 6.06 27.15
CA ALA A 302 8.15 7.33 27.88
C ALA A 302 7.05 8.25 27.34
N ILE A 303 6.90 8.37 26.01
CA ILE A 303 5.81 9.15 25.40
C ILE A 303 4.45 8.65 25.88
N LYS A 304 4.23 7.32 25.88
CA LYS A 304 2.97 6.73 26.36
C LYS A 304 2.68 7.09 27.83
N VAL A 305 3.67 6.96 28.70
CA VAL A 305 3.50 7.25 30.14
C VAL A 305 3.14 8.71 30.33
N VAL A 306 3.89 9.63 29.71
CA VAL A 306 3.68 11.07 29.84
C VAL A 306 2.31 11.48 29.24
N SER A 307 1.99 11.07 28.04
CA SER A 307 0.72 11.44 27.38
C SER A 307 -0.51 10.84 28.06
N ALA A 308 -0.39 9.68 28.69
CA ALA A 308 -1.47 9.07 29.47
C ALA A 308 -1.71 9.78 30.82
N HIS A 309 -0.65 10.32 31.42
CA HIS A 309 -0.76 11.04 32.70
C HIS A 309 -1.41 12.42 32.53
N PHE A 310 -0.87 13.24 31.61
CA PHE A 310 -1.33 14.62 31.45
C PHE A 310 -2.61 14.76 30.63
N ASN A 311 -2.95 13.77 29.81
CA ASN A 311 -4.17 13.70 28.98
C ASN A 311 -4.38 14.86 27.98
N SER A 312 -3.61 15.94 28.05
CA SER A 312 -3.70 17.08 27.14
C SER A 312 -2.38 17.84 27.02
N LEU A 313 -2.12 18.39 25.84
CA LEU A 313 -0.93 19.19 25.58
C LEU A 313 -0.82 20.46 26.45
N PRO A 314 -1.90 21.23 26.70
CA PRO A 314 -1.83 22.35 27.62
C PRO A 314 -1.41 21.98 29.06
N GLN A 315 -1.95 20.89 29.60
CA GLN A 315 -1.54 20.38 30.91
C GLN A 315 -0.08 19.94 30.91
N LEU A 316 0.35 19.23 29.87
CA LEU A 316 1.74 18.82 29.70
C LEU A 316 2.70 20.02 29.61
N ARG A 317 2.32 21.10 28.93
CA ARG A 317 3.12 22.32 28.81
C ARG A 317 3.19 23.13 30.12
N ALA A 318 2.18 22.98 30.97
CA ALA A 318 2.15 23.62 32.28
C ALA A 318 2.88 22.80 33.35
N ALA A 319 3.22 21.54 33.07
CA ALA A 319 3.90 20.67 34.03
C ALA A 319 5.32 21.15 34.35
N THR A 320 5.69 21.04 35.63
CA THR A 320 7.05 21.31 36.09
C THR A 320 7.97 20.13 35.87
N VAL A 321 9.28 20.31 36.04
CA VAL A 321 10.26 19.20 35.96
C VAL A 321 9.96 18.17 37.05
N GLU A 322 9.59 18.63 38.23
CA GLU A 322 9.25 17.80 39.38
C GLU A 322 8.02 16.91 39.08
N ASP A 323 6.96 17.47 38.48
CA ASP A 323 5.76 16.71 38.11
C ASP A 323 6.10 15.57 37.09
N LEU A 324 7.04 15.84 36.19
CA LEU A 324 7.47 14.84 35.20
C LEU A 324 8.38 13.75 35.82
N GLU A 325 9.19 14.10 36.84
CA GLU A 325 10.05 13.15 37.56
C GLU A 325 9.27 12.13 38.40
N GLU A 326 8.04 12.43 38.80
CA GLU A 326 7.16 11.49 39.50
C GLU A 326 6.72 10.32 38.61
N LEU A 327 6.88 10.44 37.27
CA LEU A 327 6.44 9.42 36.36
C LEU A 327 7.48 8.29 36.21
N GLU A 328 6.99 7.05 36.17
CA GLU A 328 7.82 5.87 36.06
C GLU A 328 8.65 5.92 34.74
N GLY A 329 9.97 5.82 34.88
CA GLY A 329 10.89 5.83 33.74
C GLY A 329 11.27 7.21 33.21
N ILE A 330 10.81 8.30 33.84
CA ILE A 330 11.19 9.68 33.54
C ILE A 330 12.14 10.19 34.65
N GLY A 331 13.43 10.20 34.37
CA GLY A 331 14.41 10.78 35.28
C GLY A 331 14.64 12.26 35.01
N PRO A 332 15.42 12.96 35.88
CA PRO A 332 15.66 14.42 35.82
C PRO A 332 16.09 14.93 34.44
N TYR A 333 16.96 14.20 33.78
CA TYR A 333 17.44 14.57 32.45
C TYR A 333 16.32 14.56 31.38
N ARG A 334 15.44 13.54 31.40
CA ARG A 334 14.32 13.45 30.45
C ARG A 334 13.24 14.48 30.77
N ALA A 335 12.93 14.68 32.03
CA ALA A 335 11.98 15.68 32.49
C ALA A 335 12.38 17.08 31.99
N LYS A 336 13.62 17.48 32.23
CA LYS A 336 14.17 18.76 31.76
C LYS A 336 14.15 18.85 30.23
N LEU A 337 14.53 17.78 29.52
CA LEU A 337 14.53 17.74 28.05
C LEU A 337 13.12 17.95 27.49
N ILE A 338 12.10 17.34 28.09
CA ILE A 338 10.70 17.50 27.70
C ILE A 338 10.27 18.95 27.88
N THR A 339 10.47 19.52 29.06
CA THR A 339 10.06 20.89 29.38
C THR A 339 10.73 21.93 28.49
N GLU A 340 12.06 21.83 28.29
CA GLU A 340 12.81 22.74 27.43
C GLU A 340 12.39 22.63 25.95
N ASN A 341 12.15 21.41 25.46
CA ASN A 341 11.76 21.22 24.08
C ASN A 341 10.36 21.74 23.78
N LEU A 342 9.37 21.49 24.67
CA LEU A 342 8.02 22.01 24.53
C LEU A 342 7.99 23.54 24.59
N ALA A 343 8.79 24.15 25.47
CA ALA A 343 8.95 25.60 25.53
C ALA A 343 9.55 26.16 24.22
N HIS A 344 10.56 25.49 23.67
CA HIS A 344 11.18 25.87 22.41
C HIS A 344 10.18 25.78 21.23
N GLN A 345 9.37 24.70 21.15
CA GLN A 345 8.33 24.56 20.15
C GLN A 345 7.32 25.70 20.21
N ALA A 346 6.85 26.05 21.43
CA ALA A 346 5.91 27.16 21.62
C ALA A 346 6.52 28.52 21.24
N GLN A 347 7.79 28.76 21.56
CA GLN A 347 8.51 29.99 21.16
C GLN A 347 8.69 30.09 19.65
N ALA A 348 9.06 29.00 18.97
CA ALA A 348 9.24 28.96 17.53
C ALA A 348 7.93 29.32 16.81
N VAL A 349 6.82 28.73 17.24
CA VAL A 349 5.47 29.05 16.72
C VAL A 349 5.11 30.52 16.96
N SER A 350 5.43 31.08 18.12
CA SER A 350 5.16 32.47 18.45
C SER A 350 5.99 33.45 17.63
N ALA A 351 7.21 33.05 17.25
CA ALA A 351 8.10 33.82 16.41
C ALA A 351 7.79 33.70 14.88
N GLY A 352 6.77 32.90 14.50
CA GLY A 352 6.44 32.63 13.10
C GLY A 352 7.50 31.81 12.37
N ILE A 353 8.38 31.14 13.13
CA ILE A 353 9.38 30.24 12.58
C ILE A 353 8.69 28.90 12.32
N SER A 354 8.75 28.40 11.08
CA SER A 354 8.29 27.03 10.80
C SER A 354 9.10 26.05 11.65
N LEU A 355 8.41 25.19 12.39
CA LEU A 355 9.04 24.11 13.18
C LEU A 355 9.68 23.03 12.28
N THR A 356 9.43 23.11 10.98
CA THR A 356 9.99 22.23 9.97
C THR A 356 10.94 23.00 9.06
N THR A 357 12.16 23.26 9.55
CA THR A 357 13.29 23.40 8.60
C THR A 357 13.59 22.00 8.04
N ASP A 358 14.05 21.90 6.78
CA ASP A 358 14.43 20.62 6.16
C ASP A 358 15.34 19.75 7.07
N ALA A 359 16.18 20.36 7.88
CA ALA A 359 17.03 19.70 8.86
C ALA A 359 16.27 19.14 10.07
N GLU A 360 15.20 19.80 10.52
CA GLU A 360 14.34 19.35 11.61
C GLU A 360 13.33 18.30 11.14
N ALA A 361 12.75 18.49 9.97
CA ALA A 361 11.95 17.45 9.30
C ALA A 361 12.78 16.16 9.07
N ALA A 362 14.05 16.30 8.70
CA ALA A 362 14.97 15.17 8.59
C ALA A 362 15.29 14.53 9.95
N ARG A 363 15.43 15.33 11.03
CA ARG A 363 15.60 14.81 12.39
C ARG A 363 14.35 14.11 12.91
N ILE A 364 13.18 14.67 12.68
CA ILE A 364 11.87 14.09 13.02
C ILE A 364 11.73 12.74 12.27
N ARG A 365 12.00 12.72 10.97
CA ARG A 365 12.00 11.50 10.16
C ARG A 365 13.01 10.47 10.71
N GLN A 366 14.19 10.89 11.09
CA GLN A 366 15.23 10.01 11.66
C GLN A 366 14.84 9.44 13.04
N VAL A 367 14.14 10.24 13.88
CA VAL A 367 13.62 9.77 15.17
C VAL A 367 12.46 8.79 14.95
N ILE A 368 11.54 9.10 14.07
CA ILE A 368 10.42 8.22 13.69
C ILE A 368 10.96 6.91 13.10
N ASP A 369 11.92 6.97 12.19
CA ASP A 369 12.52 5.78 11.58
C ASP A 369 13.29 4.92 12.59
N ARG A 370 13.96 5.53 13.56
CA ARG A 370 14.68 4.82 14.64
C ARG A 370 13.72 4.11 15.60
N HIS A 371 12.53 4.68 15.83
CA HIS A 371 11.50 4.10 16.69
C HIS A 371 10.43 3.33 15.91
N ARG A 372 10.61 3.18 14.59
CA ARG A 372 9.69 2.45 13.69
C ARG A 372 9.44 1.01 14.13
N ALA A 373 10.41 0.36 14.76
CA ALA A 373 10.26 -0.97 15.34
C ALA A 373 9.48 -0.97 16.69
N GLU A 374 9.40 0.18 17.37
CA GLU A 374 8.75 0.34 18.68
C GLU A 374 7.35 0.94 18.58
N ILE A 375 7.09 1.76 17.55
CA ILE A 375 5.73 2.19 17.20
C ILE A 375 5.09 0.98 16.55
N PRO A 376 4.10 0.31 17.16
CA PRO A 376 3.40 -0.75 16.47
C PRO A 376 2.68 -0.08 15.30
N ALA A 377 3.34 -0.10 14.17
CA ALA A 377 2.74 0.22 12.90
C ALA A 377 1.62 -0.79 12.72
N THR A 378 0.41 -0.33 12.67
CA THR A 378 -0.65 -1.04 12.03
C THR A 378 -0.08 -1.44 10.67
N ASP A 379 0.12 -2.70 10.52
CA ASP A 379 0.69 -3.49 9.46
C ASP A 379 1.11 -2.70 8.19
N LEU A 380 2.39 -2.27 8.15
CA LEU A 380 2.99 -1.68 6.95
C LEU A 380 3.05 -2.69 5.77
N SER A 381 2.64 -3.95 6.00
CA SER A 381 2.47 -4.96 4.95
C SER A 381 1.40 -4.53 3.94
N VAL A 382 0.50 -3.63 4.32
CA VAL A 382 -0.49 -3.03 3.40
C VAL A 382 0.18 -2.14 2.34
N LEU A 383 1.39 -1.62 2.59
CA LEU A 383 2.14 -0.83 1.62
C LEU A 383 3.04 -1.66 0.69
N GLY A 384 3.04 -3.00 0.82
CA GLY A 384 3.66 -3.90 -0.17
C GLY A 384 5.18 -3.82 -0.38
N PHE A 385 5.89 -2.92 0.32
CA PHE A 385 7.31 -2.62 0.04
C PHE A 385 8.32 -3.62 0.62
N HIS A 386 7.91 -4.60 1.42
CA HIS A 386 8.86 -5.55 2.06
C HIS A 386 9.37 -6.68 1.14
N GLY A 387 8.93 -6.77 -0.12
CA GLY A 387 9.30 -7.87 -1.03
C GLY A 387 10.40 -7.55 -2.06
N TRP A 388 10.75 -6.29 -2.28
CA TRP A 388 11.61 -5.91 -3.42
C TRP A 388 13.12 -6.05 -3.18
N ALA A 389 13.57 -6.01 -1.92
CA ALA A 389 14.99 -6.11 -1.57
C ALA A 389 15.56 -7.54 -1.68
N HIS A 390 14.73 -8.58 -1.57
CA HIS A 390 15.16 -9.98 -1.61
C HIS A 390 14.91 -10.71 -2.94
N ALA A 391 14.34 -10.06 -3.94
CA ALA A 391 14.10 -10.68 -5.26
C ALA A 391 15.21 -10.40 -6.29
N LEU A 392 16.31 -9.72 -5.88
CA LEU A 392 17.42 -9.32 -6.75
C LEU A 392 18.78 -9.89 -6.30
N GLU A 393 18.82 -10.88 -5.38
CA GLU A 393 20.01 -11.72 -5.13
C GLU A 393 19.89 -13.08 -5.88
#